data_cb94b5a1f053277c13fc9b4913d27d3e
#
_entry.id   cb94b5a1f053277c13fc9b4913d27d3e
#
_cell.length_a   1.000
_cell.length_b   1.000
_cell.length_c   1.000
_cell.angle_alpha   90.00
_cell.angle_beta   90.00
_cell.angle_gamma   90.00
#
_symmetry.space_group_name_H-M   'P 1'
#
loop_
_entity.id
_entity.type
_entity.pdbx_description
1 polymer ?
#
loop_
_entity_poly.entity_id
_entity_poly.type
_entity_poly.pdbx_seq_one_letter_code
_entity_poly.pdbx_strand_id
1 'polypeptide(L)'
;TGAGRMFVVKNLEEFCEHVKNGEEAVYGSSTVLSHKRENFTEGSLPWLEFVNRIVQEEVRFADRMEDSWRFSGNRPSVGMLLELFGWRLDQFYELMGPSGVEAEDRDHGKKKQVLYARTGSPRIQVEIEPRYAGGKPGPAEKFDGVQVSGTMPELFYGMDTAYFIEADGLYRQSGELSDGLERLADVSMDGSFRFFVGRNRLAEFYHMILPRFREIAQVAEKDGELIRSFLPPRGEYQFYLDAEGGDFVCRPVVRYGNQEYSPVE
;
A
#
# COMPACT_ATOMS: atom_id res chain seq x y z
N THR A 1 -35.34 19.34 13.99
CA THR A 1 -34.25 18.40 14.40
C THR A 1 -34.86 16.98 14.46
N GLY A 2 -35.16 16.38 13.32
CA GLY A 2 -35.58 14.99 13.23
C GLY A 2 -34.33 14.11 13.27
N ALA A 3 -34.33 13.08 14.12
CA ALA A 3 -33.34 12.01 14.03
C ALA A 3 -33.43 11.44 12.60
N GLY A 4 -32.40 11.68 11.78
CA GLY A 4 -32.35 11.21 10.41
C GLY A 4 -32.39 9.68 10.39
N ARG A 5 -33.29 9.10 9.61
CA ARG A 5 -33.27 7.65 9.37
C ARG A 5 -32.24 7.37 8.30
N MET A 6 -31.38 6.41 8.53
CA MET A 6 -30.40 5.92 7.56
C MET A 6 -31.01 4.71 6.82
N PHE A 7 -30.95 4.74 5.51
CA PHE A 7 -31.36 3.62 4.65
C PHE A 7 -30.16 3.16 3.82
N VAL A 8 -29.99 1.86 3.72
CA VAL A 8 -28.97 1.27 2.84
C VAL A 8 -29.58 1.11 1.45
N VAL A 9 -28.95 1.68 0.46
CA VAL A 9 -29.29 1.46 -0.95
C VAL A 9 -28.78 0.08 -1.33
N LYS A 10 -29.68 -0.82 -1.68
CA LYS A 10 -29.35 -2.21 -2.03
C LYS A 10 -29.04 -2.41 -3.52
N ASN A 11 -29.57 -1.53 -4.35
CA ASN A 11 -29.39 -1.55 -5.80
C ASN A 11 -29.02 -0.13 -6.24
N LEU A 12 -27.76 0.10 -6.51
CA LEU A 12 -27.26 1.41 -6.90
C LEU A 12 -27.63 1.77 -8.34
N GLU A 13 -27.80 0.80 -9.23
CA GLU A 13 -28.25 1.03 -10.60
C GLU A 13 -29.66 1.62 -10.59
N GLU A 14 -30.61 0.98 -9.91
CA GLU A 14 -31.99 1.45 -9.75
C GLU A 14 -32.05 2.81 -9.05
N PHE A 15 -31.22 3.00 -8.00
CA PHE A 15 -31.12 4.29 -7.31
C PHE A 15 -30.68 5.41 -8.26
N CYS A 16 -29.65 5.16 -9.09
CA CYS A 16 -29.17 6.14 -10.07
C CYS A 16 -30.24 6.45 -11.14
N GLU A 17 -31.02 5.46 -11.55
CA GLU A 17 -32.17 5.69 -12.46
C GLU A 17 -33.26 6.56 -11.83
N HIS A 18 -33.63 6.28 -10.58
CA HIS A 18 -34.59 7.12 -9.85
C HIS A 18 -34.06 8.56 -9.70
N VAL A 19 -32.77 8.75 -9.40
CA VAL A 19 -32.19 10.10 -9.33
C VAL A 19 -32.21 10.79 -10.68
N LYS A 20 -31.89 10.08 -11.77
CA LYS A 20 -31.92 10.63 -13.13
C LYS A 20 -33.29 11.07 -13.56
N ASN A 21 -34.30 10.28 -13.20
CA ASN A 21 -35.71 10.51 -13.61
C ASN A 21 -36.49 11.39 -12.60
N GLY A 22 -35.93 11.64 -11.41
CA GLY A 22 -36.61 12.37 -10.33
C GLY A 22 -37.78 11.59 -9.73
N GLU A 23 -37.70 10.27 -9.72
CA GLU A 23 -38.76 9.37 -9.29
C GLU A 23 -38.84 9.25 -7.77
N GLU A 24 -39.94 8.70 -7.30
CA GLU A 24 -40.10 8.33 -5.89
C GLU A 24 -39.85 6.86 -5.69
N ALA A 25 -39.15 6.52 -4.60
CA ALA A 25 -38.90 5.14 -4.21
C ALA A 25 -39.22 4.90 -2.73
N VAL A 26 -39.58 3.67 -2.41
CA VAL A 26 -39.95 3.25 -1.05
C VAL A 26 -38.73 2.65 -0.38
N TYR A 27 -38.36 3.21 0.78
CA TYR A 27 -37.28 2.73 1.63
C TYR A 27 -37.82 2.14 2.93
N GLY A 28 -37.27 0.99 3.31
CA GLY A 28 -37.76 0.24 4.48
C GLY A 28 -39.21 -0.23 4.27
N SER A 29 -40.03 -0.11 5.30
CA SER A 29 -41.45 -0.60 5.24
C SER A 29 -42.44 0.40 4.63
N SER A 30 -42.13 1.69 4.64
CA SER A 30 -43.16 2.71 4.26
C SER A 30 -42.61 4.12 4.00
N THR A 31 -41.30 4.34 4.00
CA THR A 31 -40.75 5.68 3.80
C THR A 31 -40.59 5.95 2.30
N VAL A 32 -41.36 6.86 1.77
CA VAL A 32 -41.24 7.31 0.38
C VAL A 32 -40.28 8.48 0.33
N LEU A 33 -39.27 8.37 -0.52
CA LEU A 33 -38.30 9.43 -0.77
C LEU A 33 -38.35 9.82 -2.25
N SER A 34 -38.41 11.12 -2.51
CA SER A 34 -38.33 11.66 -3.86
C SER A 34 -36.85 11.94 -4.21
N HIS A 35 -36.41 11.44 -5.36
CA HIS A 35 -35.05 11.55 -5.85
C HIS A 35 -34.81 12.75 -6.77
N LYS A 36 -35.69 13.73 -6.73
CA LYS A 36 -35.48 14.98 -7.46
C LYS A 36 -34.23 15.69 -6.97
N ARG A 37 -33.42 16.24 -7.88
CA ARG A 37 -32.15 16.89 -7.57
C ARG A 37 -32.28 17.97 -6.47
N GLU A 38 -33.38 18.69 -6.44
CA GLU A 38 -33.70 19.72 -5.44
C GLU A 38 -33.85 19.20 -4.01
N ASN A 39 -34.07 17.89 -3.84
CA ASN A 39 -34.19 17.24 -2.53
C ASN A 39 -32.86 16.81 -1.93
N PHE A 40 -31.76 16.94 -2.67
CA PHE A 40 -30.43 16.66 -2.20
C PHE A 40 -29.74 17.93 -1.72
N THR A 41 -28.99 17.83 -0.65
CA THR A 41 -28.18 18.95 -0.17
C THR A 41 -27.02 19.23 -1.14
N GLU A 42 -26.56 20.47 -1.21
CA GLU A 42 -25.42 20.85 -2.06
C GLU A 42 -24.19 19.97 -1.79
N GLY A 43 -23.93 19.63 -0.52
CA GLY A 43 -22.80 18.77 -0.14
C GLY A 43 -22.96 17.31 -0.57
N SER A 44 -24.17 16.82 -0.85
CA SER A 44 -24.40 15.45 -1.32
C SER A 44 -24.38 15.31 -2.85
N LEU A 45 -24.48 16.40 -3.60
CA LEU A 45 -24.49 16.36 -5.06
C LEU A 45 -23.18 15.78 -5.66
N PRO A 46 -21.97 16.16 -5.20
CA PRO A 46 -20.75 15.57 -5.69
C PRO A 46 -20.65 14.05 -5.43
N TRP A 47 -21.18 13.59 -4.30
CA TRP A 47 -21.27 12.16 -3.98
C TRP A 47 -22.22 11.41 -4.91
N LEU A 48 -23.37 12.01 -5.25
CA LEU A 48 -24.29 11.45 -6.23
C LEU A 48 -23.64 11.31 -7.60
N GLU A 49 -22.93 12.34 -8.05
CA GLU A 49 -22.23 12.32 -9.33
C GLU A 49 -21.13 11.27 -9.36
N PHE A 50 -20.39 11.12 -8.26
CA PHE A 50 -19.38 10.09 -8.08
C PHE A 50 -19.97 8.68 -8.19
N VAL A 51 -21.00 8.37 -7.39
CA VAL A 51 -21.70 7.08 -7.42
C VAL A 51 -22.27 6.77 -8.80
N ASN A 52 -22.96 7.74 -9.39
CA ASN A 52 -23.57 7.58 -10.72
C ASN A 52 -22.51 7.27 -11.79
N ARG A 53 -21.35 7.95 -11.75
CA ARG A 53 -20.26 7.69 -12.69
C ARG A 53 -19.74 6.25 -12.57
N ILE A 54 -19.50 5.77 -11.35
CA ILE A 54 -19.04 4.39 -11.11
C ILE A 54 -20.06 3.38 -11.63
N VAL A 55 -21.33 3.55 -11.24
CA VAL A 55 -22.40 2.65 -11.65
C VAL A 55 -22.52 2.57 -13.18
N GLN A 56 -22.44 3.72 -13.86
CA GLN A 56 -22.48 3.74 -15.32
C GLN A 56 -21.27 3.06 -15.97
N GLU A 57 -20.09 3.14 -15.39
CA GLU A 57 -18.91 2.42 -15.86
C GLU A 57 -19.09 0.92 -15.70
N GLU A 58 -19.61 0.47 -14.55
CA GLU A 58 -19.88 -0.94 -14.28
C GLU A 58 -20.95 -1.52 -15.19
N VAL A 59 -22.04 -0.78 -15.42
CA VAL A 59 -23.09 -1.17 -16.37
C VAL A 59 -22.50 -1.33 -17.77
N ARG A 60 -21.76 -0.35 -18.26
CA ARG A 60 -21.11 -0.42 -19.59
C ARG A 60 -20.10 -1.58 -19.69
N PHE A 61 -19.43 -1.91 -18.59
CA PHE A 61 -18.54 -3.05 -18.55
C PHE A 61 -19.34 -4.37 -18.61
N ALA A 62 -20.39 -4.49 -17.80
CA ALA A 62 -21.26 -5.66 -17.80
C ALA A 62 -21.92 -5.88 -19.18
N ASP A 63 -22.40 -4.82 -19.83
CA ASP A 63 -23.00 -4.90 -21.17
C ASP A 63 -22.02 -5.39 -22.24
N ARG A 64 -20.74 -4.93 -22.16
CA ARG A 64 -19.67 -5.41 -23.06
C ARG A 64 -19.32 -6.88 -22.86
N MET A 65 -19.49 -7.38 -21.65
CA MET A 65 -19.20 -8.76 -21.28
C MET A 65 -20.41 -9.69 -21.43
N GLU A 66 -21.55 -9.18 -21.91
CA GLU A 66 -22.81 -9.94 -22.00
C GLU A 66 -22.67 -11.28 -22.72
N ASP A 67 -21.90 -11.33 -23.80
CA ASP A 67 -21.64 -12.58 -24.53
C ASP A 67 -20.88 -13.61 -23.69
N SER A 68 -20.01 -13.18 -22.78
CA SER A 68 -19.27 -14.07 -21.86
C SER A 68 -20.17 -14.62 -20.74
N TRP A 69 -21.14 -13.82 -20.27
CA TRP A 69 -22.02 -14.20 -19.16
C TRP A 69 -23.22 -15.03 -19.59
N ARG A 70 -23.62 -15.02 -20.87
CA ARG A 70 -24.68 -15.85 -21.41
C ARG A 70 -24.44 -17.36 -21.19
N PHE A 71 -23.17 -17.77 -21.07
CA PHE A 71 -22.81 -19.14 -20.76
C PHE A 71 -22.85 -19.51 -19.27
N SER A 72 -22.81 -18.55 -18.37
CA SER A 72 -22.80 -18.77 -16.91
C SER A 72 -24.14 -18.51 -16.21
N GLY A 73 -25.10 -17.90 -16.90
CA GLY A 73 -26.46 -17.68 -16.37
C GLY A 73 -26.61 -16.58 -15.32
N ASN A 74 -25.53 -15.96 -14.87
CA ASN A 74 -25.56 -14.93 -13.82
C ASN A 74 -24.91 -13.63 -14.32
N ARG A 75 -25.72 -12.60 -14.56
CA ARG A 75 -25.21 -11.22 -14.69
C ARG A 75 -24.69 -10.78 -13.33
N PRO A 76 -23.44 -10.26 -13.21
CA PRO A 76 -23.00 -9.69 -11.96
C PRO A 76 -23.96 -8.57 -11.53
N SER A 77 -24.38 -8.57 -10.27
CA SER A 77 -25.20 -7.47 -9.76
C SER A 77 -24.32 -6.22 -9.67
N VAL A 78 -24.58 -5.29 -10.58
CA VAL A 78 -23.93 -3.98 -10.57
C VAL A 78 -24.41 -3.21 -9.32
N GLY A 79 -23.47 -2.71 -8.53
CA GLY A 79 -23.78 -1.75 -7.48
C GLY A 79 -24.19 -2.31 -6.12
N MET A 80 -23.87 -3.56 -5.79
CA MET A 80 -23.95 -4.02 -4.39
C MET A 80 -22.78 -3.53 -3.53
N LEU A 81 -21.59 -3.47 -4.12
CA LEU A 81 -20.35 -2.95 -3.52
C LEU A 81 -19.64 -2.13 -4.58
N LEU A 82 -19.13 -0.97 -4.18
CA LEU A 82 -18.27 -0.15 -5.02
C LEU A 82 -16.83 -0.37 -4.59
N GLU A 83 -16.04 -0.96 -5.47
CA GLU A 83 -14.60 -1.09 -5.25
C GLU A 83 -13.91 0.25 -5.52
N LEU A 84 -13.12 0.70 -4.56
CA LEU A 84 -12.39 1.96 -4.64
C LEU A 84 -10.93 1.68 -4.99
N PHE A 85 -10.59 1.84 -6.26
CA PHE A 85 -9.22 1.78 -6.78
C PHE A 85 -9.04 2.79 -7.92
N GLY A 86 -7.78 3.12 -8.25
CA GLY A 86 -7.48 4.09 -9.29
C GLY A 86 -8.18 5.42 -9.06
N TRP A 87 -8.75 6.01 -10.12
CA TRP A 87 -9.43 7.29 -10.05
C TRP A 87 -10.61 7.33 -9.04
N ARG A 88 -11.23 6.18 -8.76
CA ARG A 88 -12.34 6.09 -7.80
C ARG A 88 -11.86 6.38 -6.40
N LEU A 89 -10.70 5.85 -6.02
CA LEU A 89 -10.09 6.10 -4.71
C LEU A 89 -9.62 7.55 -4.61
N ASP A 90 -9.01 8.09 -5.65
CA ASP A 90 -8.58 9.49 -5.68
C ASP A 90 -9.76 10.44 -5.50
N GLN A 91 -10.85 10.24 -6.25
CA GLN A 91 -12.05 11.07 -6.15
C GLN A 91 -12.77 10.89 -4.81
N PHE A 92 -12.85 9.67 -4.27
CA PHE A 92 -13.40 9.41 -2.95
C PHE A 92 -12.65 10.18 -1.86
N TYR A 93 -11.31 10.14 -1.90
CA TYR A 93 -10.48 10.89 -0.97
C TYR A 93 -10.73 12.40 -1.04
N GLU A 94 -10.83 12.97 -2.22
CA GLU A 94 -11.15 14.41 -2.40
C GLU A 94 -12.54 14.76 -1.86
N LEU A 95 -13.53 13.89 -2.08
CA LEU A 95 -14.90 14.10 -1.59
C LEU A 95 -15.01 13.99 -0.07
N MET A 96 -14.18 13.17 0.58
CA MET A 96 -14.14 13.10 2.04
C MET A 96 -13.87 14.45 2.67
N GLY A 97 -12.92 15.21 2.10
CA GLY A 97 -12.57 16.53 2.57
C GLY A 97 -12.25 16.59 4.07
N PRO A 98 -12.33 17.77 4.69
CA PRO A 98 -12.06 17.93 6.11
C PRO A 98 -13.18 17.40 7.03
N SER A 99 -14.37 17.13 6.50
CA SER A 99 -15.54 16.66 7.27
C SER A 99 -15.46 15.18 7.63
N GLY A 100 -14.68 14.41 6.89
CA GLY A 100 -14.56 12.97 7.05
C GLY A 100 -15.82 12.21 6.61
N VAL A 101 -15.74 10.89 6.64
CA VAL A 101 -16.82 9.96 6.31
C VAL A 101 -16.97 8.93 7.42
N GLU A 102 -18.22 8.63 7.82
CA GLU A 102 -18.47 7.52 8.73
C GLU A 102 -18.15 6.19 8.04
N ALA A 103 -17.28 5.41 8.65
CA ALA A 103 -16.87 4.09 8.21
C ALA A 103 -17.19 3.05 9.29
N GLU A 104 -17.48 1.84 8.86
CA GLU A 104 -17.69 0.69 9.74
C GLU A 104 -16.69 -0.40 9.38
N ASP A 105 -15.78 -0.69 10.31
CA ASP A 105 -14.87 -1.82 10.19
C ASP A 105 -15.63 -3.11 10.51
N ARG A 106 -15.87 -3.94 9.50
CA ARG A 106 -16.61 -5.19 9.62
C ARG A 106 -15.76 -6.33 10.15
N ASP A 107 -14.48 -6.30 9.89
CA ASP A 107 -13.55 -7.39 10.22
C ASP A 107 -13.12 -7.31 11.69
N HIS A 108 -13.06 -6.11 12.26
CA HIS A 108 -12.66 -5.87 13.65
C HIS A 108 -13.83 -5.49 14.60
N GLY A 109 -15.00 -6.09 14.39
CA GLY A 109 -16.09 -6.02 15.36
C GLY A 109 -17.12 -4.91 15.14
N LYS A 110 -17.31 -4.45 13.91
CA LYS A 110 -18.33 -3.46 13.52
C LYS A 110 -18.20 -2.12 14.26
N LYS A 111 -16.98 -1.72 14.54
CA LYS A 111 -16.71 -0.45 15.19
C LYS A 111 -16.92 0.68 14.18
N LYS A 112 -17.87 1.56 14.50
CA LYS A 112 -18.06 2.80 13.73
C LYS A 112 -17.00 3.81 14.09
N GLN A 113 -16.40 4.43 13.07
CA GLN A 113 -15.44 5.50 13.23
C GLN A 113 -15.62 6.52 12.10
N VAL A 114 -15.13 7.74 12.31
CA VAL A 114 -15.06 8.74 11.24
C VAL A 114 -13.66 8.68 10.68
N LEU A 115 -13.53 8.43 9.38
CA LEU A 115 -12.27 8.52 8.65
C LEU A 115 -12.13 9.92 8.07
N TYR A 116 -10.97 10.53 8.28
CA TYR A 116 -10.62 11.85 7.75
C TYR A 116 -9.59 11.73 6.63
N ALA A 117 -9.73 12.56 5.61
CA ALA A 117 -8.70 12.68 4.57
C ALA A 117 -7.45 13.35 5.16
N ARG A 118 -6.30 12.68 5.07
CA ARG A 118 -5.01 13.12 5.60
C ARG A 118 -3.90 12.87 4.61
N THR A 119 -2.78 13.55 4.77
CA THR A 119 -1.57 13.29 3.99
C THR A 119 -0.45 12.88 4.95
N GLY A 120 0.33 11.89 4.57
CA GLY A 120 1.42 11.40 5.41
C GLY A 120 2.17 10.25 4.79
N SER A 121 3.10 9.68 5.54
CA SER A 121 3.81 8.46 5.17
C SER A 121 3.42 7.32 6.11
N PRO A 122 3.31 6.07 5.61
CA PRO A 122 2.94 4.93 6.44
C PRO A 122 3.98 4.66 7.52
N ARG A 123 3.53 4.25 8.69
CA ARG A 123 4.42 3.85 9.77
C ARG A 123 4.84 2.40 9.57
N ILE A 124 6.06 2.22 9.10
CA ILE A 124 6.65 0.90 8.87
C ILE A 124 7.60 0.59 10.01
N GLN A 125 7.44 -0.58 10.60
CA GLN A 125 8.34 -1.10 11.63
C GLN A 125 9.06 -2.31 11.08
N VAL A 126 10.38 -2.34 11.23
CA VAL A 126 11.24 -3.44 10.80
C VAL A 126 12.05 -3.92 11.98
N GLU A 127 12.04 -5.21 12.23
CA GLU A 127 12.84 -5.88 13.24
C GLU A 127 13.80 -6.87 12.56
N ILE A 128 15.08 -6.80 12.94
CA ILE A 128 16.13 -7.66 12.42
C ILE A 128 16.67 -8.48 13.59
N GLU A 129 16.58 -9.79 13.48
CA GLU A 129 17.05 -10.72 14.50
C GLU A 129 18.07 -11.71 13.93
N PRO A 130 19.12 -12.07 14.68
CA PRO A 130 20.03 -13.12 14.27
C PRO A 130 19.31 -14.47 14.23
N ARG A 131 19.60 -15.25 13.21
CA ARG A 131 19.09 -16.61 13.07
C ARG A 131 20.22 -17.61 13.12
N TYR A 132 19.96 -18.73 13.76
CA TYR A 132 20.93 -19.80 13.97
C TYR A 132 20.45 -21.12 13.38
N ALA A 133 21.33 -21.91 12.82
CA ALA A 133 21.03 -23.26 12.39
C ALA A 133 20.48 -24.09 13.55
N GLY A 134 19.28 -24.70 13.31
CA GLY A 134 18.55 -25.42 14.35
C GLY A 134 17.56 -24.56 15.15
N GLY A 135 17.37 -23.27 14.79
CA GLY A 135 16.28 -22.42 15.29
C GLY A 135 16.41 -21.92 16.73
N LYS A 136 17.48 -22.23 17.43
CA LYS A 136 17.74 -21.74 18.79
C LYS A 136 19.00 -20.87 18.84
N PRO A 137 19.00 -19.82 19.69
CA PRO A 137 20.23 -19.06 19.93
C PRO A 137 21.39 -20.00 20.31
N GLY A 138 22.52 -19.78 19.70
CA GLY A 138 23.68 -20.67 19.86
C GLY A 138 24.98 -19.95 19.60
N PRO A 139 26.11 -20.68 19.65
CA PRO A 139 27.41 -20.09 19.38
C PRO A 139 27.48 -19.51 17.96
N ALA A 140 28.41 -18.56 17.77
CA ALA A 140 28.60 -17.82 16.53
C ALA A 140 28.80 -18.72 15.29
N GLU A 141 29.35 -19.91 15.49
CA GLU A 141 29.56 -20.92 14.43
C GLU A 141 28.25 -21.42 13.79
N LYS A 142 27.15 -21.33 14.52
CA LYS A 142 25.80 -21.70 14.05
C LYS A 142 25.01 -20.53 13.44
N PHE A 143 25.60 -19.34 13.40
CA PHE A 143 24.94 -18.19 12.78
C PHE A 143 24.70 -18.45 11.28
N ASP A 144 23.45 -18.38 10.86
CA ASP A 144 23.00 -18.74 9.52
C ASP A 144 22.62 -17.50 8.69
N GLY A 145 22.29 -16.41 9.37
CA GLY A 145 21.86 -15.17 8.78
C GLY A 145 20.96 -14.37 9.69
N VAL A 146 20.08 -13.56 9.10
CA VAL A 146 19.12 -12.75 9.86
C VAL A 146 17.69 -13.01 9.39
N GLN A 147 16.77 -13.00 10.34
CA GLN A 147 15.34 -12.91 10.09
C GLN A 147 14.97 -11.43 10.08
N VAL A 148 14.35 -10.99 9.00
CA VAL A 148 13.76 -9.67 8.88
C VAL A 148 12.25 -9.83 8.97
N SER A 149 11.61 -9.11 9.87
CA SER A 149 10.15 -9.07 10.01
C SER A 149 9.70 -7.65 10.26
N GLY A 150 8.44 -7.38 9.98
CA GLY A 150 7.92 -6.04 10.21
C GLY A 150 6.43 -5.93 9.98
N THR A 151 5.93 -4.73 10.24
CA THR A 151 4.53 -4.37 10.01
C THR A 151 4.47 -3.09 9.18
N MET A 152 3.49 -3.02 8.30
CA MET A 152 3.12 -1.83 7.54
C MET A 152 1.62 -1.84 7.31
N PRO A 153 0.97 -0.69 7.18
CA PRO A 153 -0.42 -0.66 6.77
C PRO A 153 -0.57 -1.19 5.33
N GLU A 154 -1.73 -1.76 5.04
CA GLU A 154 -2.09 -2.15 3.68
C GLU A 154 -2.15 -0.90 2.78
N LEU A 155 -1.57 -1.02 1.58
CA LEU A 155 -1.58 0.06 0.59
C LEU A 155 -2.69 -0.15 -0.43
N PHE A 156 -3.43 0.92 -0.69
CA PHE A 156 -4.45 1.01 -1.72
C PHE A 156 -3.96 1.97 -2.80
N TYR A 157 -4.18 1.65 -4.07
CA TYR A 157 -3.60 2.42 -5.16
C TYR A 157 -4.66 3.28 -5.86
N GLY A 158 -4.38 4.59 -5.94
CA GLY A 158 -5.02 5.55 -6.83
C GLY A 158 -4.43 5.46 -8.24
N MET A 159 -4.58 6.52 -9.04
CA MET A 159 -3.98 6.58 -10.39
C MET A 159 -2.47 6.78 -10.32
N ASP A 160 -2.02 7.76 -9.54
CA ASP A 160 -0.62 8.17 -9.47
C ASP A 160 -0.10 8.25 -8.03
N THR A 161 -0.85 7.72 -7.07
CA THR A 161 -0.49 7.77 -5.65
C THR A 161 -1.03 6.56 -4.90
N ALA A 162 -0.47 6.31 -3.72
CA ALA A 162 -0.97 5.29 -2.81
C ALA A 162 -1.69 5.92 -1.62
N TYR A 163 -2.56 5.13 -1.03
CA TYR A 163 -3.32 5.42 0.17
C TYR A 163 -3.15 4.31 1.19
N PHE A 164 -3.34 4.65 2.46
CA PHE A 164 -3.36 3.68 3.54
C PHE A 164 -4.30 4.15 4.65
N ILE A 165 -4.79 3.22 5.45
CA ILE A 165 -5.64 3.52 6.60
C ILE A 165 -4.82 3.35 7.86
N GLU A 166 -4.74 4.40 8.67
CA GLU A 166 -4.17 4.38 10.02
C GLU A 166 -5.07 5.14 10.98
N ALA A 167 -5.28 4.59 12.18
CA ALA A 167 -6.09 5.20 13.23
C ALA A 167 -7.46 5.67 12.71
N ASP A 168 -7.65 6.98 12.57
CA ASP A 168 -8.87 7.66 12.18
C ASP A 168 -8.78 8.31 10.78
N GLY A 169 -7.82 7.93 9.97
CA GLY A 169 -7.59 8.58 8.68
C GLY A 169 -7.41 7.64 7.50
N LEU A 170 -7.91 8.07 6.34
CA LEU A 170 -7.44 7.62 5.05
C LEU A 170 -6.34 8.58 4.61
N TYR A 171 -5.12 8.08 4.59
CA TYR A 171 -3.94 8.86 4.28
C TYR A 171 -3.58 8.74 2.81
N ARG A 172 -3.36 9.87 2.16
CA ARG A 172 -2.66 9.93 0.88
C ARG A 172 -1.15 9.93 1.16
N GLN A 173 -0.41 9.04 0.51
CA GLN A 173 1.04 9.00 0.59
C GLN A 173 1.65 10.36 0.24
N SER A 174 2.53 10.87 1.09
CA SER A 174 3.28 12.10 0.83
C SER A 174 4.55 11.79 0.02
N GLY A 175 4.73 12.48 -1.10
CA GLY A 175 5.86 12.29 -2.00
C GLY A 175 5.70 11.11 -2.96
N GLU A 176 6.73 10.87 -3.74
CA GLU A 176 6.77 9.74 -4.67
C GLU A 176 6.83 8.41 -3.91
N LEU A 177 6.13 7.43 -4.44
CA LEU A 177 6.20 6.06 -3.92
C LEU A 177 7.62 5.54 -4.18
N SER A 178 8.36 5.24 -3.12
CA SER A 178 9.69 4.69 -3.30
C SER A 178 9.61 3.22 -3.73
N ASP A 179 10.48 2.80 -4.65
CA ASP A 179 10.62 1.38 -5.05
C ASP A 179 10.73 0.43 -3.84
N GLY A 180 11.30 0.91 -2.72
CA GLY A 180 11.43 0.14 -1.50
C GLY A 180 10.09 -0.10 -0.81
N LEU A 181 9.20 0.88 -0.83
CA LEU A 181 7.86 0.77 -0.23
C LEU A 181 6.97 -0.18 -1.05
N GLU A 182 6.98 -0.06 -2.38
CA GLU A 182 6.24 -0.96 -3.26
C GLU A 182 6.67 -2.42 -3.08
N ARG A 183 7.98 -2.67 -3.07
CA ARG A 183 8.52 -4.03 -2.86
C ARG A 183 8.19 -4.61 -1.49
N LEU A 184 8.11 -3.77 -0.44
CA LEU A 184 7.64 -4.22 0.86
C LEU A 184 6.16 -4.54 0.85
N ALA A 185 5.35 -3.74 0.16
CA ALA A 185 3.92 -3.99 0.01
C ALA A 185 3.66 -5.31 -0.73
N ASP A 186 4.41 -5.61 -1.80
CA ASP A 186 4.29 -6.85 -2.57
C ASP A 186 4.57 -8.12 -1.74
N VAL A 187 5.45 -8.03 -0.74
CA VAL A 187 5.79 -9.17 0.14
C VAL A 187 5.04 -9.14 1.46
N SER A 188 4.24 -8.12 1.72
CA SER A 188 3.41 -8.00 2.92
C SER A 188 2.13 -8.81 2.74
N MET A 189 1.79 -9.57 3.79
CA MET A 189 0.51 -10.28 3.90
C MET A 189 -0.19 -9.80 5.17
N ASP A 190 -1.42 -9.33 5.04
CA ASP A 190 -2.23 -8.84 6.17
C ASP A 190 -1.50 -7.81 7.05
N GLY A 191 -0.81 -6.86 6.41
CA GLY A 191 -0.08 -5.80 7.11
C GLY A 191 1.21 -6.26 7.80
N SER A 192 1.71 -7.45 7.52
CA SER A 192 2.97 -7.96 8.06
C SER A 192 3.83 -8.61 6.98
N PHE A 193 5.14 -8.55 7.16
CA PHE A 193 6.08 -9.24 6.29
C PHE A 193 7.15 -9.97 7.10
N ARG A 194 7.69 -11.04 6.51
CA ARG A 194 8.79 -11.81 7.10
C ARG A 194 9.58 -12.51 6.01
N PHE A 195 10.91 -12.30 6.01
CA PHE A 195 11.82 -12.98 5.10
C PHE A 195 13.16 -13.26 5.77
N PHE A 196 13.92 -14.19 5.21
CA PHE A 196 15.21 -14.60 5.71
C PHE A 196 16.33 -14.11 4.77
N VAL A 197 17.38 -13.57 5.36
CA VAL A 197 18.61 -13.18 4.65
C VAL A 197 19.73 -14.09 5.13
N GLY A 198 20.16 -15.00 4.26
CA GLY A 198 21.24 -15.92 4.57
C GLY A 198 22.59 -15.22 4.71
N ARG A 199 23.53 -15.87 5.41
CA ARG A 199 24.86 -15.34 5.69
C ARG A 199 25.62 -14.87 4.45
N ASN A 200 25.47 -15.57 3.33
CA ASN A 200 26.11 -15.24 2.05
C ASN A 200 25.59 -13.95 1.40
N ARG A 201 24.38 -13.49 1.76
CA ARG A 201 23.77 -12.25 1.25
C ARG A 201 23.73 -11.14 2.30
N LEU A 202 24.29 -11.38 3.48
CA LEU A 202 24.22 -10.45 4.59
C LEU A 202 24.90 -9.12 4.27
N ALA A 203 26.05 -9.15 3.60
CA ALA A 203 26.75 -7.94 3.18
C ALA A 203 25.94 -7.09 2.19
N GLU A 204 25.34 -7.73 1.19
CA GLU A 204 24.44 -7.07 0.23
C GLU A 204 23.27 -6.41 0.96
N PHE A 205 22.62 -7.15 1.86
CA PHE A 205 21.51 -6.63 2.64
C PHE A 205 21.91 -5.41 3.48
N TYR A 206 23.00 -5.50 4.26
CA TYR A 206 23.40 -4.42 5.15
C TYR A 206 23.96 -3.18 4.44
N HIS A 207 24.59 -3.35 3.27
CA HIS A 207 25.21 -2.24 2.54
C HIS A 207 24.30 -1.61 1.49
N MET A 208 23.34 -2.35 0.93
CA MET A 208 22.53 -1.87 -0.18
C MET A 208 21.04 -1.77 0.16
N ILE A 209 20.48 -2.73 0.92
CA ILE A 209 19.04 -2.83 1.16
C ILE A 209 18.65 -2.13 2.47
N LEU A 210 19.32 -2.44 3.56
CA LEU A 210 19.00 -1.89 4.88
C LEU A 210 19.07 -0.36 4.96
N PRO A 211 20.02 0.34 4.31
CA PRO A 211 19.99 1.80 4.25
C PRO A 211 18.70 2.35 3.67
N ARG A 212 18.16 1.73 2.61
CA ARG A 212 16.88 2.14 2.00
C ARG A 212 15.70 1.87 2.94
N PHE A 213 15.71 0.77 3.68
CA PHE A 213 14.68 0.53 4.70
C PHE A 213 14.71 1.60 5.80
N ARG A 214 15.87 2.07 6.21
CA ARG A 214 16.01 3.14 7.21
C ARG A 214 15.47 4.48 6.75
N GLU A 215 15.36 4.71 5.45
CA GLU A 215 14.75 5.93 4.89
C GLU A 215 13.23 5.93 5.04
N ILE A 216 12.59 4.75 5.02
CA ILE A 216 11.13 4.61 4.97
C ILE A 216 10.54 3.96 6.22
N ALA A 217 11.35 3.38 7.09
CA ALA A 217 10.91 2.57 8.22
C ALA A 217 11.72 2.82 9.49
N GLN A 218 11.10 2.54 10.63
CA GLN A 218 11.80 2.44 11.91
C GLN A 218 12.41 1.04 12.02
N VAL A 219 13.73 0.96 12.03
CA VAL A 219 14.48 -0.32 12.06
C VAL A 219 15.05 -0.56 13.45
N ALA A 220 14.67 -1.68 14.05
CA ALA A 220 15.24 -2.19 15.28
C ALA A 220 16.10 -3.42 14.98
N GLU A 221 17.34 -3.45 15.49
CA GLU A 221 18.25 -4.57 15.32
C GLU A 221 18.48 -5.23 16.70
N LYS A 222 18.16 -6.50 16.83
CA LYS A 222 18.54 -7.32 17.98
C LYS A 222 19.95 -7.88 17.74
N ASP A 223 20.82 -7.75 18.75
CA ASP A 223 22.20 -8.22 18.66
C ASP A 223 22.99 -7.68 17.46
N GLY A 224 22.76 -6.42 17.08
CA GLY A 224 23.34 -5.79 15.91
C GLY A 224 24.88 -5.81 15.89
N GLU A 225 25.56 -5.76 17.04
CA GLU A 225 27.03 -5.90 17.12
C GLU A 225 27.49 -7.30 16.70
N LEU A 226 26.79 -8.32 17.17
CA LEU A 226 27.05 -9.70 16.76
C LEU A 226 26.86 -9.87 15.26
N ILE A 227 25.76 -9.40 14.71
CA ILE A 227 25.49 -9.50 13.27
C ILE A 227 26.59 -8.81 12.46
N ARG A 228 27.00 -7.60 12.87
CA ARG A 228 28.07 -6.86 12.18
C ARG A 228 29.42 -7.57 12.23
N SER A 229 29.69 -8.39 13.25
CA SER A 229 30.94 -9.18 13.32
C SER A 229 31.06 -10.22 12.20
N PHE A 230 29.92 -10.57 11.55
CA PHE A 230 29.89 -11.48 10.39
C PHE A 230 29.91 -10.75 9.05
N LEU A 231 29.83 -9.42 9.03
CA LEU A 231 29.94 -8.68 7.79
C LEU A 231 31.41 -8.63 7.34
N PRO A 232 31.69 -8.88 6.06
CA PRO A 232 33.01 -8.62 5.53
C PRO A 232 33.29 -7.11 5.64
N PRO A 233 34.57 -6.75 5.86
CA PRO A 233 34.95 -5.35 5.82
C PRO A 233 34.54 -4.73 4.48
N ARG A 234 34.12 -3.48 4.53
CA ARG A 234 33.70 -2.76 3.31
C ARG A 234 34.91 -2.54 2.42
N GLY A 235 34.81 -2.99 1.16
CA GLY A 235 35.82 -2.70 0.15
C GLY A 235 35.73 -1.26 -0.33
N GLU A 236 36.83 -0.55 -0.34
CA GLU A 236 36.96 0.76 -0.97
C GLU A 236 37.56 0.58 -2.36
N TYR A 237 36.82 1.11 -3.37
CA TYR A 237 37.30 1.10 -4.75
C TYR A 237 38.13 2.35 -5.01
N GLN A 238 39.38 2.16 -5.50
CA GLN A 238 40.26 3.22 -5.96
C GLN A 238 40.67 2.96 -7.40
N PHE A 239 40.79 4.02 -8.16
CA PHE A 239 41.24 3.94 -9.53
C PHE A 239 42.54 4.76 -9.65
N TYR A 240 43.60 4.09 -10.03
CA TYR A 240 44.84 4.75 -10.39
C TYR A 240 44.86 5.00 -11.90
N LEU A 241 45.09 6.25 -12.29
CA LEU A 241 45.19 6.66 -13.69
C LEU A 241 46.62 7.03 -13.97
N ASP A 242 47.26 6.31 -14.88
CA ASP A 242 48.62 6.58 -15.37
C ASP A 242 48.57 6.96 -16.86
N ALA A 243 49.56 7.72 -17.32
CA ALA A 243 49.77 8.03 -18.74
C ALA A 243 51.00 7.29 -19.22
N GLU A 244 50.84 6.24 -20.02
CA GLU A 244 51.91 5.46 -20.61
C GLU A 244 51.80 5.52 -22.14
N GLY A 245 52.86 5.99 -22.78
CA GLY A 245 52.94 5.96 -24.25
C GLY A 245 51.93 6.81 -25.03
N GLY A 246 51.29 7.77 -24.35
CA GLY A 246 50.21 8.60 -24.93
C GLY A 246 48.80 8.11 -24.63
N ASP A 247 48.65 6.96 -24.01
CA ASP A 247 47.36 6.39 -23.58
C ASP A 247 47.17 6.55 -22.08
N PHE A 248 45.88 6.62 -21.66
CA PHE A 248 45.51 6.57 -20.25
C PHE A 248 45.28 5.11 -19.84
N VAL A 249 46.04 4.66 -18.85
CA VAL A 249 45.86 3.33 -18.25
C VAL A 249 45.12 3.47 -16.92
N CYS A 250 44.00 2.80 -16.79
CA CYS A 250 43.18 2.77 -15.57
C CYS A 250 43.42 1.45 -14.85
N ARG A 251 43.91 1.51 -13.61
CA ARG A 251 44.12 0.32 -12.73
C ARG A 251 43.11 0.38 -11.58
N PRO A 252 42.05 -0.45 -11.62
CA PRO A 252 41.16 -0.56 -10.47
C PRO A 252 41.83 -1.34 -9.32
N VAL A 253 41.69 -0.84 -8.12
CA VAL A 253 42.17 -1.47 -6.88
C VAL A 253 41.06 -1.51 -5.87
N VAL A 254 40.90 -2.63 -5.19
CA VAL A 254 39.95 -2.78 -4.08
C VAL A 254 40.73 -2.90 -2.78
N ARG A 255 40.48 -2.00 -1.84
CA ARG A 255 41.10 -2.00 -0.53
C ARG A 255 40.12 -2.54 0.53
N TYR A 256 40.56 -3.56 1.27
CA TYR A 256 39.87 -4.05 2.47
C TYR A 256 40.74 -3.77 3.69
N GLY A 257 40.43 -2.74 4.44
CA GLY A 257 41.28 -2.29 5.54
C GLY A 257 42.68 -1.89 5.03
N ASN A 258 43.73 -2.62 5.46
CA ASN A 258 45.13 -2.36 5.04
C ASN A 258 45.58 -3.23 3.86
N GLN A 259 44.73 -4.05 3.28
CA GLN A 259 45.07 -4.92 2.15
C GLN A 259 44.48 -4.39 0.85
N GLU A 260 45.32 -4.34 -0.17
CA GLU A 260 44.94 -3.94 -1.52
C GLU A 260 44.91 -5.18 -2.44
N TYR A 261 43.88 -5.24 -3.28
CA TYR A 261 43.70 -6.30 -4.27
C TYR A 261 43.49 -5.67 -5.65
N SER A 262 44.26 -6.13 -6.62
CA SER A 262 44.01 -5.79 -8.03
C SER A 262 43.05 -6.83 -8.59
N PRO A 263 41.90 -6.43 -9.18
CA PRO A 263 40.98 -7.38 -9.79
C PRO A 263 41.48 -7.98 -11.11
N VAL A 264 42.70 -7.67 -11.52
CA VAL A 264 43.31 -8.11 -12.80
C VAL A 264 44.36 -9.23 -12.62
N GLU A 265 44.54 -9.72 -11.40
CA GLU A 265 45.41 -10.88 -11.11
C GLU A 265 44.61 -12.16 -10.87
#